data_8f1d7c5d626b0cb283e1fc4528905fa8
#
_entry.id   8f1d7c5d626b0cb283e1fc4528905fa8
#
_cell.length_a   1.000
_cell.length_b   1.000
_cell.length_c   1.000
_cell.angle_alpha   90.00
_cell.angle_beta   90.00
_cell.angle_gamma   90.00
#
_symmetry.space_group_name_H-M   'P 1'
#
loop_
_entity.id
_entity.type
_entity.pdbx_description
1 polymer ?
#
loop_
_entity_poly.entity_id
_entity_poly.type
_entity_poly.pdbx_seq_one_letter_code
_entity_poly.pdbx_strand_id
1 'polypeptide(L)'
;QSLLFSYKIYIFLLVTILLIVIIYLTRKQWRKIPFLIKIKNFGYGIWQGLISIKDLKHPFYFILYTFLIWFSFYLSTYACFFAFDFLSHLGPVAALSVLGFGTLGFVIAQGGLGAAPLIIAATLVLYNVDYNGGLAAGWINWALQTVTVIVAGLLSLLLASLSKKKTDE
;
A
#
# COMPACT_ATOMS: atom_id res chain seq x y z
N GLN A 1 16.25 -45.88 -7.11
CA GLN A 1 15.76 -44.46 -7.13
C GLN A 1 15.46 -43.95 -5.71
N SER A 2 15.03 -44.78 -4.77
CA SER A 2 14.71 -44.40 -3.38
C SER A 2 15.92 -43.91 -2.58
N LEU A 3 17.09 -44.47 -2.78
CA LEU A 3 18.32 -44.07 -2.07
C LEU A 3 18.83 -42.70 -2.51
N LEU A 4 18.68 -42.37 -3.80
CA LEU A 4 19.07 -41.04 -4.34
C LEU A 4 18.18 -39.92 -3.87
N PHE A 5 16.92 -40.19 -3.53
CA PHE A 5 15.99 -39.23 -2.95
C PHE A 5 16.29 -39.00 -1.47
N SER A 6 16.67 -40.08 -0.77
CA SER A 6 16.98 -40.02 0.66
C SER A 6 18.20 -39.17 0.97
N TYR A 7 19.33 -39.30 0.22
CA TYR A 7 20.52 -38.47 0.52
C TYR A 7 20.33 -36.97 0.21
N LYS A 8 19.50 -36.65 -0.78
CA LYS A 8 19.16 -35.24 -1.07
C LYS A 8 18.42 -34.59 0.09
N ILE A 9 17.53 -35.32 0.73
CA ILE A 9 16.81 -34.85 1.93
C ILE A 9 17.79 -34.63 3.09
N TYR A 10 18.73 -35.56 3.31
CA TYR A 10 19.74 -35.39 4.36
C TYR A 10 20.67 -34.19 4.08
N ILE A 11 21.09 -33.98 2.84
CA ILE A 11 21.89 -32.81 2.46
C ILE A 11 21.08 -31.53 2.69
N PHE A 12 19.80 -31.49 2.28
CA PHE A 12 18.94 -30.34 2.50
C PHE A 12 18.77 -30.02 3.98
N LEU A 13 18.52 -31.03 4.82
CA LEU A 13 18.42 -30.88 6.28
C LEU A 13 19.74 -30.37 6.88
N LEU A 14 20.88 -30.93 6.46
CA LEU A 14 22.19 -30.54 6.93
C LEU A 14 22.52 -29.09 6.58
N VAL A 15 22.23 -28.68 5.33
CA VAL A 15 22.39 -27.28 4.86
C VAL A 15 21.47 -26.35 5.65
N THR A 16 20.24 -26.75 5.89
CA THR A 16 19.26 -25.95 6.68
C THR A 16 19.73 -25.77 8.13
N ILE A 17 20.21 -26.84 8.76
CA ILE A 17 20.76 -26.77 10.13
C ILE A 17 22.00 -25.89 10.15
N LEU A 18 22.92 -26.05 9.17
CA LEU A 18 24.11 -25.22 9.06
C LEU A 18 23.77 -23.73 8.91
N LEU A 19 22.79 -23.40 8.08
CA LEU A 19 22.29 -22.02 7.92
C LEU A 19 21.72 -21.48 9.22
N ILE A 20 20.93 -22.25 9.95
CA ILE A 20 20.36 -21.87 11.25
C ILE A 20 21.49 -21.60 12.25
N VAL A 21 22.50 -22.48 12.32
CA VAL A 21 23.66 -22.32 13.20
C VAL A 21 24.47 -21.07 12.82
N ILE A 22 24.74 -20.83 11.55
CA ILE A 22 25.42 -19.62 11.09
C ILE A 22 24.63 -18.36 11.47
N ILE A 23 23.33 -18.34 11.24
CA ILE A 23 22.45 -17.25 11.63
C ILE A 23 22.48 -17.01 13.14
N TYR A 24 22.47 -18.10 13.93
CA TYR A 24 22.54 -18.02 15.38
C TYR A 24 23.88 -17.49 15.90
N LEU A 25 24.99 -17.97 15.34
CA LEU A 25 26.35 -17.54 15.71
C LEU A 25 26.64 -16.09 15.28
N THR A 26 26.13 -15.68 14.11
CA THR A 26 26.32 -14.33 13.59
C THR A 26 25.29 -13.31 14.15
N ARG A 27 24.28 -13.77 14.88
CA ARG A 27 23.20 -12.93 15.45
C ARG A 27 23.72 -11.72 16.24
N LYS A 28 24.85 -11.88 16.94
CA LYS A 28 25.48 -10.80 17.73
C LYS A 28 26.14 -9.72 16.85
N GLN A 29 26.63 -10.12 15.68
CA GLN A 29 27.22 -9.18 14.70
C GLN A 29 26.12 -8.47 13.88
N TRP A 30 25.04 -9.16 13.55
CA TRP A 30 23.88 -8.61 12.83
C TRP A 30 23.17 -7.51 13.64
N ARG A 31 23.20 -7.59 14.98
CA ARG A 31 22.67 -6.53 15.83
C ARG A 31 23.44 -5.20 15.73
N LYS A 32 24.64 -5.20 15.14
CA LYS A 32 25.46 -4.00 14.92
C LYS A 32 25.34 -3.43 13.50
N ILE A 33 24.63 -4.13 12.59
CA ILE A 33 24.44 -3.65 11.21
C ILE A 33 23.39 -2.52 11.25
N PRO A 34 23.78 -1.27 10.89
CA PRO A 34 22.90 -0.09 11.02
C PRO A 34 21.61 -0.25 10.21
N PHE A 35 21.66 -0.99 9.10
CA PHE A 35 20.50 -1.28 8.27
C PHE A 35 19.45 -2.15 8.98
N LEU A 36 19.87 -3.20 9.70
CA LEU A 36 18.94 -4.07 10.46
C LEU A 36 18.35 -3.36 11.67
N ILE A 37 19.12 -2.48 12.30
CA ILE A 37 18.62 -1.60 13.36
C ILE A 37 17.53 -0.69 12.82
N LYS A 38 17.75 -0.12 11.61
CA LYS A 38 16.79 0.76 10.95
C LYS A 38 15.48 0.04 10.61
N ILE A 39 15.57 -1.19 10.07
CA ILE A 39 14.39 -2.04 9.79
C ILE A 39 13.65 -2.40 11.08
N LYS A 40 14.38 -2.80 12.13
CA LYS A 40 13.77 -3.11 13.44
C LYS A 40 13.07 -1.90 14.04
N ASN A 41 13.71 -0.73 14.02
CA ASN A 41 13.12 0.50 14.55
C ASN A 41 11.90 0.95 13.72
N PHE A 42 11.95 0.76 12.41
CA PHE A 42 10.80 1.00 11.52
C PHE A 42 9.63 0.07 11.87
N GLY A 43 9.87 -1.25 12.00
CA GLY A 43 8.84 -2.21 12.40
C GLY A 43 8.28 -1.91 13.79
N TYR A 44 9.14 -1.50 14.74
CA TYR A 44 8.71 -1.09 16.07
C TYR A 44 7.87 0.19 16.04
N GLY A 45 8.24 1.16 15.20
CA GLY A 45 7.46 2.38 14.98
C GLY A 45 6.05 2.10 14.42
N ILE A 46 5.94 1.19 13.43
CA ILE A 46 4.65 0.73 12.92
C ILE A 46 3.82 0.08 14.04
N TRP A 47 4.44 -0.81 14.83
CA TRP A 47 3.76 -1.48 15.94
C TRP A 47 3.26 -0.50 16.99
N GLN A 48 4.09 0.47 17.39
CA GLN A 48 3.68 1.54 18.31
C GLN A 48 2.54 2.38 17.73
N GLY A 49 2.61 2.73 16.44
CA GLY A 49 1.53 3.44 15.74
C GLY A 49 0.21 2.66 15.78
N LEU A 50 0.23 1.34 15.58
CA LEU A 50 -0.97 0.51 15.67
C LEU A 50 -1.53 0.44 17.10
N ILE A 51 -0.66 0.36 18.11
CA ILE A 51 -1.10 0.33 19.50
C ILE A 51 -1.69 1.68 19.94
N SER A 52 -1.13 2.78 19.46
CA SER A 52 -1.60 4.12 19.82
C SER A 52 -3.05 4.42 19.39
N ILE A 53 -3.61 3.62 18.46
CA ILE A 53 -5.03 3.72 18.09
C ILE A 53 -5.94 3.45 19.31
N LYS A 54 -5.49 2.60 20.26
CA LYS A 54 -6.26 2.30 21.48
C LYS A 54 -6.35 3.50 22.42
N ASP A 55 -5.37 4.40 22.35
CA ASP A 55 -5.27 5.58 23.22
C ASP A 55 -6.06 6.78 22.71
N LEU A 56 -6.69 6.63 21.52
CA LEU A 56 -7.56 7.65 20.94
C LEU A 56 -8.86 7.77 21.76
N LYS A 57 -9.39 8.99 21.90
CA LYS A 57 -10.69 9.25 22.55
C LYS A 57 -11.83 8.46 21.90
N HIS A 58 -11.75 8.24 20.59
CA HIS A 58 -12.78 7.58 19.80
C HIS A 58 -12.15 6.66 18.75
N PRO A 59 -11.58 5.49 19.13
CA PRO A 59 -10.88 4.61 18.19
C PRO A 59 -11.80 4.03 17.11
N PHE A 60 -13.07 3.81 17.43
CA PHE A 60 -14.07 3.32 16.47
C PHE A 60 -14.26 4.29 15.31
N TYR A 61 -14.43 5.58 15.58
CA TYR A 61 -14.57 6.58 14.51
C TYR A 61 -13.32 6.70 13.66
N PHE A 62 -12.14 6.57 14.25
CA PHE A 62 -10.87 6.54 13.50
C PHE A 62 -10.83 5.39 12.49
N ILE A 63 -11.17 4.17 12.92
CA ILE A 63 -11.19 2.98 12.06
C ILE A 63 -12.27 3.14 10.98
N LEU A 64 -13.47 3.60 11.36
CA LEU A 64 -14.57 3.82 10.44
C LEU A 64 -14.21 4.82 9.33
N TYR A 65 -13.65 5.99 9.70
CA TYR A 65 -13.24 6.98 8.71
C TYR A 65 -12.08 6.49 7.83
N THR A 66 -11.12 5.77 8.40
CA THR A 66 -10.05 5.15 7.62
C THR A 66 -10.62 4.18 6.59
N PHE A 67 -11.54 3.31 6.99
CA PHE A 67 -12.21 2.39 6.07
C PHE A 67 -12.99 3.15 4.98
N LEU A 68 -13.75 4.18 5.34
CA LEU A 68 -14.51 4.98 4.37
C LEU A 68 -13.61 5.68 3.35
N ILE A 69 -12.46 6.20 3.78
CA ILE A 69 -11.49 6.83 2.89
C ILE A 69 -10.96 5.82 1.87
N TRP A 70 -10.49 4.64 2.33
CA TRP A 70 -9.98 3.60 1.45
C TRP A 70 -11.05 3.04 0.53
N PHE A 71 -12.27 2.88 1.04
CA PHE A 71 -13.42 2.45 0.24
C PHE A 71 -13.78 3.48 -0.84
N SER A 72 -13.70 4.77 -0.53
CA SER A 72 -13.91 5.85 -1.51
C SER A 72 -12.85 5.84 -2.61
N PHE A 73 -11.58 5.63 -2.26
CA PHE A 73 -10.51 5.48 -3.25
C PHE A 73 -10.71 4.24 -4.13
N TYR A 74 -11.15 3.13 -3.52
CA TYR A 74 -11.47 1.92 -4.26
C TYR A 74 -12.63 2.15 -5.25
N LEU A 75 -13.71 2.77 -4.81
CA LEU A 75 -14.85 3.10 -5.66
C LEU A 75 -14.44 4.04 -6.80
N SER A 76 -13.63 5.06 -6.50
CA SER A 76 -13.11 5.98 -7.51
C SER A 76 -12.27 5.26 -8.57
N THR A 77 -11.38 4.37 -8.14
CA THR A 77 -10.57 3.54 -9.05
C THR A 77 -11.43 2.61 -9.89
N TYR A 78 -12.42 1.96 -9.28
CA TYR A 78 -13.34 1.06 -9.98
C TYR A 78 -14.25 1.83 -10.96
N ALA A 79 -14.77 2.99 -10.56
CA ALA A 79 -15.54 3.86 -11.44
C ALA A 79 -14.74 4.35 -12.66
N CYS A 80 -13.44 4.59 -12.47
CA CYS A 80 -12.54 4.95 -13.57
C CYS A 80 -12.50 3.87 -14.66
N PHE A 81 -12.70 2.59 -14.34
CA PHE A 81 -12.72 1.52 -15.34
C PHE A 81 -13.89 1.64 -16.31
N PHE A 82 -15.03 2.15 -15.88
CA PHE A 82 -16.20 2.38 -16.73
C PHE A 82 -16.05 3.59 -17.65
N ALA A 83 -15.05 4.44 -17.40
CA ALA A 83 -14.76 5.57 -18.28
C ALA A 83 -14.00 5.16 -19.57
N PHE A 84 -13.50 3.91 -19.62
CA PHE A 84 -12.74 3.39 -20.74
C PHE A 84 -13.29 2.05 -21.19
N ASP A 85 -13.69 1.93 -22.46
CA ASP A 85 -14.24 0.69 -23.02
C ASP A 85 -13.29 -0.51 -22.82
N PHE A 86 -11.98 -0.28 -22.98
CA PHE A 86 -10.96 -1.31 -22.82
C PHE A 86 -10.70 -1.74 -21.37
N LEU A 87 -11.24 -1.05 -20.38
CA LEU A 87 -11.17 -1.42 -18.96
C LEU A 87 -12.51 -1.92 -18.40
N SER A 88 -13.62 -1.67 -19.11
CA SER A 88 -14.98 -1.94 -18.62
C SER A 88 -15.24 -3.42 -18.31
N HIS A 89 -14.44 -4.33 -18.90
CA HIS A 89 -14.51 -5.78 -18.63
C HIS A 89 -13.75 -6.20 -17.36
N LEU A 90 -12.95 -5.28 -16.77
CA LEU A 90 -12.20 -5.58 -15.55
C LEU A 90 -13.08 -5.55 -14.32
N GLY A 91 -12.95 -6.60 -13.51
CA GLY A 91 -13.75 -6.76 -12.29
C GLY A 91 -13.18 -6.04 -11.07
N PRO A 92 -13.89 -6.16 -9.93
CA PRO A 92 -13.53 -5.52 -8.66
C PRO A 92 -12.13 -5.88 -8.15
N VAL A 93 -11.64 -7.09 -8.44
CA VAL A 93 -10.31 -7.56 -8.02
C VAL A 93 -9.21 -6.78 -8.74
N ALA A 94 -9.40 -6.47 -10.04
CA ALA A 94 -8.46 -5.64 -10.78
C ALA A 94 -8.39 -4.22 -10.20
N ALA A 95 -9.52 -3.63 -9.83
CA ALA A 95 -9.56 -2.32 -9.18
C ALA A 95 -8.84 -2.32 -7.83
N LEU A 96 -9.00 -3.38 -7.03
CA LEU A 96 -8.29 -3.54 -5.77
C LEU A 96 -6.77 -3.69 -5.98
N SER A 97 -6.36 -4.42 -7.03
CA SER A 97 -4.95 -4.56 -7.40
C SER A 97 -4.36 -3.23 -7.85
N VAL A 98 -5.07 -2.49 -8.69
CA VAL A 98 -4.66 -1.14 -9.16
C VAL A 98 -4.55 -0.18 -7.98
N LEU A 99 -5.51 -0.17 -7.05
CA LEU A 99 -5.44 0.63 -5.85
C LEU A 99 -4.24 0.23 -4.98
N GLY A 100 -4.07 -1.06 -4.69
CA GLY A 100 -3.02 -1.57 -3.82
C GLY A 100 -1.62 -1.29 -4.37
N PHE A 101 -1.35 -1.64 -5.63
CA PHE A 101 -0.05 -1.37 -6.25
C PHE A 101 0.14 0.12 -6.56
N GLY A 102 -0.91 0.82 -7.00
CA GLY A 102 -0.86 2.26 -7.27
C GLY A 102 -0.46 3.09 -6.05
N THR A 103 -0.88 2.69 -4.84
CA THR A 103 -0.47 3.37 -3.59
C THR A 103 1.04 3.30 -3.33
N LEU A 104 1.75 2.29 -3.85
CA LEU A 104 3.21 2.26 -3.77
C LEU A 104 3.84 3.45 -4.51
N GLY A 105 3.20 3.91 -5.58
CA GLY A 105 3.63 5.10 -6.31
C GLY A 105 3.64 6.36 -5.43
N PHE A 106 2.67 6.51 -4.53
CA PHE A 106 2.61 7.62 -3.58
C PHE A 106 3.67 7.54 -2.49
N VAL A 107 4.16 6.33 -2.18
CA VAL A 107 5.28 6.11 -1.25
C VAL A 107 6.62 6.41 -1.92
N ILE A 108 6.78 6.07 -3.21
CA ILE A 108 8.03 6.23 -3.97
C ILE A 108 8.25 7.68 -4.38
N ALA A 109 7.20 8.34 -4.87
CA ALA A 109 7.25 9.73 -5.30
C ALA A 109 6.26 10.57 -4.48
N GLN A 110 6.70 11.73 -4.02
CA GLN A 110 5.84 12.63 -3.26
C GLN A 110 4.57 12.98 -4.04
N GLY A 111 3.41 12.67 -3.47
CA GLY A 111 2.12 12.85 -4.16
C GLY A 111 1.86 11.88 -5.32
N GLY A 112 2.70 10.86 -5.50
CA GLY A 112 2.53 9.84 -6.55
C GLY A 112 2.78 10.33 -7.97
N LEU A 113 3.24 11.58 -8.16
CA LEU A 113 3.39 12.20 -9.48
C LEU A 113 4.32 11.37 -10.37
N GLY A 114 3.79 10.87 -11.48
CA GLY A 114 4.50 10.01 -12.42
C GLY A 114 4.63 8.55 -11.95
N ALA A 115 5.02 8.29 -10.70
CA ALA A 115 5.23 6.93 -10.19
C ALA A 115 3.92 6.14 -10.09
N ALA A 116 2.83 6.74 -9.58
CA ALA A 116 1.55 6.06 -9.48
C ALA A 116 0.98 5.68 -10.85
N PRO A 117 0.89 6.57 -11.86
CA PRO A 117 0.48 6.20 -13.20
C PRO A 117 1.29 5.07 -13.83
N LEU A 118 2.62 5.07 -13.67
CA LEU A 118 3.50 4.03 -14.20
C LEU A 118 3.23 2.67 -13.55
N ILE A 119 3.06 2.63 -12.22
CA ILE A 119 2.76 1.39 -11.50
C ILE A 119 1.36 0.88 -11.85
N ILE A 120 0.38 1.78 -11.99
CA ILE A 120 -0.98 1.43 -12.44
C ILE A 120 -0.93 0.82 -13.82
N ALA A 121 -0.20 1.43 -14.78
CA ALA A 121 -0.02 0.88 -16.12
C ALA A 121 0.58 -0.53 -16.07
N ALA A 122 1.67 -0.71 -15.32
CA ALA A 122 2.31 -2.02 -15.16
C ALA A 122 1.38 -3.06 -14.53
N THR A 123 0.52 -2.63 -13.58
CA THR A 123 -0.48 -3.51 -12.98
C THR A 123 -1.56 -3.92 -13.97
N LEU A 124 -2.04 -2.98 -14.80
CA LEU A 124 -3.07 -3.26 -15.82
C LEU A 124 -2.57 -4.19 -16.93
N VAL A 125 -1.26 -4.17 -17.23
CA VAL A 125 -0.65 -5.15 -18.16
C VAL A 125 -0.85 -6.59 -17.68
N LEU A 126 -0.85 -6.85 -16.37
CA LEU A 126 -1.13 -8.18 -15.81
C LEU A 126 -2.57 -8.65 -16.10
N TYR A 127 -3.44 -7.72 -16.43
CA TYR A 127 -4.84 -7.97 -16.84
C TYR A 127 -5.04 -7.88 -18.36
N ASN A 128 -3.97 -8.02 -19.14
CA ASN A 128 -3.95 -7.97 -20.62
C ASN A 128 -4.40 -6.63 -21.20
N VAL A 129 -4.21 -5.53 -20.48
CA VAL A 129 -4.43 -4.16 -20.97
C VAL A 129 -3.14 -3.66 -21.64
N ASP A 130 -3.27 -3.00 -22.80
CA ASP A 130 -2.12 -2.33 -23.43
C ASP A 130 -1.48 -1.31 -22.48
N TYR A 131 -0.14 -1.25 -22.48
CA TYR A 131 0.60 -0.38 -21.57
C TYR A 131 0.26 1.10 -21.74
N ASN A 132 0.10 1.58 -22.99
CA ASN A 132 -0.22 2.99 -23.25
C ASN A 132 -1.63 3.35 -22.78
N GLY A 133 -2.60 2.46 -23.02
CA GLY A 133 -3.95 2.57 -22.48
C GLY A 133 -3.94 2.56 -20.96
N GLY A 134 -3.21 1.64 -20.35
CA GLY A 134 -3.00 1.56 -18.91
C GLY A 134 -2.36 2.81 -18.32
N LEU A 135 -1.41 3.42 -19.03
CA LEU A 135 -0.75 4.66 -18.61
C LEU A 135 -1.72 5.86 -18.65
N ALA A 136 -2.52 5.97 -19.72
CA ALA A 136 -3.55 7.00 -19.82
C ALA A 136 -4.57 6.87 -18.67
N ALA A 137 -5.07 5.67 -18.41
CA ALA A 137 -5.96 5.38 -17.29
C ALA A 137 -5.29 5.68 -15.93
N GLY A 138 -4.02 5.36 -15.79
CA GLY A 138 -3.23 5.66 -14.59
C GLY A 138 -3.13 7.15 -14.30
N TRP A 139 -2.89 7.98 -15.31
CA TRP A 139 -2.87 9.45 -15.17
C TRP A 139 -4.25 10.01 -14.81
N ILE A 140 -5.32 9.51 -15.41
CA ILE A 140 -6.68 9.95 -15.09
C ILE A 140 -7.05 9.53 -13.67
N ASN A 141 -6.76 8.29 -13.27
CA ASN A 141 -7.02 7.82 -11.92
C ASN A 141 -6.24 8.64 -10.87
N TRP A 142 -4.96 8.92 -11.12
CA TRP A 142 -4.15 9.79 -10.26
C TRP A 142 -4.73 11.20 -10.15
N ALA A 143 -5.12 11.80 -11.27
CA ALA A 143 -5.70 13.14 -11.31
C ALA A 143 -7.03 13.20 -10.54
N LEU A 144 -7.92 12.23 -10.75
CA LEU A 144 -9.20 12.14 -10.04
C LEU A 144 -9.00 12.02 -8.52
N GLN A 145 -8.09 11.16 -8.07
CA GLN A 145 -7.79 11.02 -6.64
C GLN A 145 -7.22 12.32 -6.07
N THR A 146 -6.31 12.97 -6.78
CA THR A 146 -5.68 14.23 -6.35
C THR A 146 -6.72 15.34 -6.24
N VAL A 147 -7.58 15.50 -7.24
CA VAL A 147 -8.66 16.50 -7.21
C VAL A 147 -9.64 16.21 -6.06
N THR A 148 -10.01 14.94 -5.86
CA THR A 148 -10.90 14.55 -4.76
C THR A 148 -10.32 14.94 -3.40
N VAL A 149 -9.03 14.67 -3.16
CA VAL A 149 -8.37 15.04 -1.90
C VAL A 149 -8.31 16.55 -1.71
N ILE A 150 -7.99 17.31 -2.77
CA ILE A 150 -7.93 18.78 -2.71
C ILE A 150 -9.32 19.35 -2.38
N VAL A 151 -10.35 18.91 -3.10
CA VAL A 151 -11.74 19.40 -2.89
C VAL A 151 -12.23 19.03 -1.50
N ALA A 152 -12.06 17.79 -1.06
CA ALA A 152 -12.45 17.33 0.27
C ALA A 152 -11.68 18.11 1.38
N GLY A 153 -10.39 18.35 1.19
CA GLY A 153 -9.57 19.12 2.11
C GLY A 153 -10.05 20.59 2.23
N LEU A 154 -10.31 21.25 1.10
CA LEU A 154 -10.83 22.62 1.10
C LEU A 154 -12.21 22.70 1.76
N LEU A 155 -13.12 21.79 1.45
CA LEU A 155 -14.44 21.73 2.10
C LEU A 155 -14.32 21.51 3.62
N SER A 156 -13.43 20.63 4.05
CA SER A 156 -13.19 20.37 5.47
C SER A 156 -12.67 21.62 6.19
N LEU A 157 -11.74 22.37 5.58
CA LEU A 157 -11.23 23.62 6.12
C LEU A 157 -12.32 24.70 6.23
N LEU A 158 -13.16 24.83 5.20
CA LEU A 158 -14.29 25.77 5.22
C LEU A 158 -15.29 25.42 6.35
N LEU A 159 -15.67 24.15 6.47
CA LEU A 159 -16.58 23.70 7.53
C LEU A 159 -15.99 23.92 8.92
N ALA A 160 -14.70 23.65 9.10
CA ALA A 160 -14.02 23.87 10.38
C ALA A 160 -13.97 25.37 10.75
N SER A 161 -13.74 26.25 9.79
CA SER A 161 -13.73 27.71 10.01
C SER A 161 -15.11 28.25 10.40
N LEU A 162 -16.17 27.74 9.75
CA LEU A 162 -17.54 28.13 10.07
C LEU A 162 -17.99 27.61 11.44
N SER A 163 -17.58 26.40 11.81
CA SER A 163 -17.89 25.81 13.13
C SER A 163 -17.22 26.61 14.27
N LYS A 164 -15.99 27.06 14.09
CA LYS A 164 -15.28 27.88 15.10
C LYS A 164 -15.96 29.20 15.35
N LYS A 165 -16.42 29.88 14.31
CA LYS A 165 -17.13 31.14 14.41
C LYS A 165 -18.41 31.04 15.22
N LYS A 166 -19.12 29.92 15.15
CA LYS A 166 -20.37 29.64 15.89
C LYS A 166 -20.15 29.35 17.38
N THR A 167 -18.92 29.02 17.79
CA THR A 167 -18.60 28.72 19.20
C THR A 167 -18.11 29.98 19.94
N ASP A 168 -17.67 31.01 19.21
CA ASP A 168 -17.18 32.26 19.73
C ASP A 168 -18.29 33.35 19.85
N GLU A 169 -19.54 33.06 19.40
CA GLU A 169 -20.78 33.82 19.59
C GLU A 169 -21.63 33.22 20.73
#